data_f1f2f8cc2a9b086ba369c1888f06fd16
#
_entry.id   f1f2f8cc2a9b086ba369c1888f06fd16
#
_cell.length_a   1.000
_cell.length_b   1.000
_cell.length_c   1.000
_cell.angle_alpha   90.00
_cell.angle_beta   90.00
_cell.angle_gamma   90.00
#
_symmetry.space_group_name_H-M   'P 1'
#
loop_
_entity.id
_entity.type
_entity.pdbx_description
1 polymer ?
#
loop_
_entity_poly.entity_id
_entity_poly.type
_entity_poly.pdbx_seq_one_letter_code
_entity_poly.pdbx_strand_id
1 'polypeptide(L)'
;MLNSPTRHPKRYQTLLISFLLIVIVFAPIGCRRTSKQLRFTKPLVFRISGSSTPARQYAGVIQNYLEQVGIPVDIQPSEFTTMLDQLRYGQFQMTYGQWVGGNQDPIFYKDLFASSEIPTQTRAARNRSRYENKELDAILEEAINTYDHAKAAPLYARAQEIVSGDVPLLPLWYQANMVVAKKSVGNIHVDASGDWGFVKDLTIEGARPVIALSDNIKTIDPIGSPTVDAASERVRALMFNSLVKKDEKFDYVPELASSIKRSDDGLTFTFTLRDGVTFHDGRTFTSADAKYTLDTVLASTFAKAASFFEGAGTNKKSYVKSVEAPDAHTLIIRLNKQWTGLLPNLVPIAMIPKDSYESQKTHPLGTGPFKFTSFDSTQQVVDLEPNPNYYDGPPHVSALRVRVISDANAMQAELQSGRVDIAPLPTSLSPDSIRALGKDPNLRVEQFPGSNLNHLTFNTKEPPLDNVKVRQAIAYAIDRQGMIDALLLGQGKIAHSILPEESWAYTPGHTYQFDPAKAKQLLDEAGFRVIGQ
;
A
#
# COMPACT_ATOMS: atom_id res chain seq x y z
N MET A 1 55.17 -37.57 -84.15
CA MET A 1 56.58 -37.97 -84.38
C MET A 1 57.08 -38.43 -83.02
N LEU A 2 57.18 -39.74 -82.87
CA LEU A 2 58.39 -40.49 -82.62
C LEU A 2 59.11 -40.07 -81.32
N ASN A 3 59.43 -40.91 -80.34
CA ASN A 3 59.59 -42.36 -80.20
C ASN A 3 59.76 -42.73 -78.76
N SER A 4 59.24 -43.90 -78.38
CA SER A 4 59.71 -44.72 -77.21
C SER A 4 61.10 -45.34 -77.61
N PRO A 5 61.75 -46.26 -76.86
CA PRO A 5 61.41 -46.98 -75.59
C PRO A 5 62.67 -47.20 -74.70
N THR A 6 62.59 -47.91 -73.53
CA THR A 6 63.06 -49.26 -73.26
C THR A 6 63.20 -49.50 -71.74
N ARG A 7 62.49 -50.51 -71.21
CA ARG A 7 62.85 -51.85 -70.57
C ARG A 7 63.85 -51.90 -69.42
N HIS A 8 63.33 -52.27 -68.25
CA HIS A 8 63.55 -53.32 -67.28
C HIS A 8 64.98 -53.75 -66.82
N PRO A 9 65.20 -54.49 -65.67
CA PRO A 9 64.32 -55.16 -64.70
C PRO A 9 64.79 -55.17 -63.21
N LYS A 10 63.85 -55.60 -62.36
CA LYS A 10 63.89 -56.39 -61.09
C LYS A 10 65.01 -56.27 -60.07
N ARG A 11 64.63 -56.07 -58.83
CA ARG A 11 65.00 -56.90 -57.71
C ARG A 11 64.04 -56.68 -56.51
N TYR A 12 63.54 -57.82 -55.92
CA TYR A 12 62.74 -57.88 -54.75
C TYR A 12 63.61 -57.64 -53.48
N GLN A 13 63.14 -56.82 -52.54
CA GLN A 13 63.53 -56.92 -51.16
C GLN A 13 62.29 -56.58 -50.26
N THR A 14 61.95 -57.60 -49.49
CA THR A 14 60.90 -57.61 -48.46
C THR A 14 61.32 -56.72 -47.31
N LEU A 15 60.53 -55.73 -46.96
CA LEU A 15 60.68 -54.99 -45.70
C LEU A 15 59.33 -54.88 -45.01
N LEU A 16 59.32 -55.35 -43.75
CA LEU A 16 58.22 -55.31 -42.80
C LEU A 16 57.80 -53.81 -42.59
N ILE A 17 56.54 -53.52 -42.84
CA ILE A 17 55.95 -52.27 -42.46
C ILE A 17 55.17 -52.45 -41.17
N SER A 18 55.71 -51.92 -40.06
CA SER A 18 55.04 -51.82 -38.78
C SER A 18 53.91 -50.78 -38.94
N PHE A 19 52.64 -51.23 -38.74
CA PHE A 19 51.48 -50.34 -38.68
C PHE A 19 51.50 -49.57 -37.35
N LEU A 20 51.83 -48.26 -37.40
CA LEU A 20 51.63 -47.32 -36.29
C LEU A 20 50.21 -46.80 -36.37
N LEU A 21 49.32 -47.31 -35.51
CA LEU A 21 47.95 -46.80 -35.32
C LEU A 21 48.06 -45.45 -34.61
N ILE A 22 47.93 -44.37 -35.37
CA ILE A 22 47.70 -43.01 -34.79
C ILE A 22 46.24 -42.97 -34.37
N VAL A 23 45.95 -43.11 -33.08
CA VAL A 23 44.66 -42.81 -32.48
C VAL A 23 44.55 -41.28 -32.37
N ILE A 24 43.86 -40.66 -33.32
CA ILE A 24 43.47 -39.24 -33.22
C ILE A 24 42.31 -39.18 -32.19
N VAL A 25 42.65 -38.83 -30.94
CA VAL A 25 41.67 -38.49 -29.95
C VAL A 25 41.05 -37.14 -30.35
N PHE A 26 39.88 -37.18 -30.94
CA PHE A 26 39.04 -35.99 -31.05
C PHE A 26 38.59 -35.60 -29.65
N ALA A 27 39.34 -34.74 -28.95
CA ALA A 27 38.81 -33.96 -27.83
C ALA A 27 37.73 -33.03 -28.39
N PRO A 28 36.51 -33.05 -27.84
CA PRO A 28 35.53 -32.03 -28.20
C PRO A 28 36.09 -30.69 -27.75
N ILE A 29 36.48 -29.85 -28.66
CA ILE A 29 36.71 -28.41 -28.44
C ILE A 29 35.31 -27.86 -28.08
N GLY A 30 34.93 -27.99 -26.83
CA GLY A 30 33.81 -27.26 -26.27
C GLY A 30 34.11 -25.76 -26.49
N CYS A 31 33.47 -25.15 -27.45
CA CYS A 31 33.37 -23.72 -27.50
C CYS A 31 32.73 -23.28 -26.16
N ARG A 32 33.56 -23.05 -25.15
CA ARG A 32 33.19 -22.13 -24.08
C ARG A 32 32.95 -20.79 -24.74
N ARG A 33 31.70 -20.52 -25.09
CA ARG A 33 31.26 -19.13 -25.24
C ARG A 33 31.63 -18.44 -23.93
N THR A 34 32.74 -17.74 -23.92
CA THR A 34 33.04 -16.74 -22.92
C THR A 34 31.93 -15.69 -23.08
N SER A 35 30.85 -15.84 -22.30
CA SER A 35 29.89 -14.79 -22.16
C SER A 35 30.69 -13.55 -21.72
N LYS A 36 30.63 -12.48 -22.50
CA LYS A 36 31.22 -11.21 -22.13
C LYS A 36 30.60 -10.86 -20.77
N GLN A 37 31.39 -10.99 -19.68
CA GLN A 37 30.91 -10.56 -18.37
C GLN A 37 30.65 -9.06 -18.42
N LEU A 38 29.38 -8.70 -18.22
CA LEU A 38 28.96 -7.31 -18.12
C LEU A 38 29.51 -6.71 -16.83
N ARG A 39 29.82 -5.43 -16.84
CA ARG A 39 30.10 -4.64 -15.65
C ARG A 39 29.01 -3.58 -15.52
N PHE A 40 28.67 -3.20 -14.31
CA PHE A 40 27.89 -1.99 -14.13
C PHE A 40 28.74 -0.81 -14.62
N THR A 41 28.52 -0.39 -15.86
CA THR A 41 29.26 0.70 -16.52
C THR A 41 28.82 2.08 -16.03
N LYS A 42 27.61 2.14 -15.45
CA LYS A 42 27.04 3.34 -14.83
C LYS A 42 26.32 2.94 -13.54
N PRO A 43 26.30 3.82 -12.53
CA PRO A 43 25.50 3.62 -11.33
C PRO A 43 24.01 3.50 -11.66
N LEU A 44 23.26 2.70 -10.89
CA LEU A 44 21.80 2.66 -10.93
C LEU A 44 21.23 3.99 -10.46
N VAL A 45 20.35 4.58 -11.23
CA VAL A 45 19.64 5.80 -10.83
C VAL A 45 18.57 5.46 -9.78
N PHE A 46 18.78 5.95 -8.57
CA PHE A 46 17.87 5.80 -7.44
C PHE A 46 17.16 7.11 -7.15
N ARG A 47 15.92 7.25 -7.60
CA ARG A 47 15.12 8.46 -7.39
C ARG A 47 14.40 8.42 -6.05
N ILE A 48 14.46 9.56 -5.33
CA ILE A 48 13.79 9.75 -4.05
C ILE A 48 13.15 11.13 -3.95
N SER A 49 12.19 11.29 -3.04
CA SER A 49 11.69 12.62 -2.66
C SER A 49 12.76 13.39 -1.89
N GLY A 50 13.17 14.53 -2.43
CA GLY A 50 14.18 15.40 -1.81
C GLY A 50 13.71 16.11 -0.55
N SER A 51 12.40 16.27 -0.35
CA SER A 51 11.82 16.86 0.86
C SER A 51 11.74 15.89 2.05
N SER A 52 11.83 14.58 1.79
CA SER A 52 11.73 13.55 2.84
C SER A 52 13.10 13.22 3.44
N THR A 53 13.33 13.63 4.69
CA THR A 53 14.54 13.25 5.44
C THR A 53 14.65 11.73 5.64
N PRO A 54 13.58 11.00 6.03
CA PRO A 54 13.64 9.55 6.13
C PRO A 54 14.01 8.87 4.80
N ALA A 55 13.41 9.32 3.67
CA ALA A 55 13.73 8.75 2.35
C ALA A 55 15.21 8.88 2.00
N ARG A 56 15.85 10.03 2.34
CA ARG A 56 17.30 10.22 2.13
C ARG A 56 18.14 9.28 3.00
N GLN A 57 17.76 9.10 4.27
CA GLN A 57 18.47 8.19 5.19
C GLN A 57 18.36 6.74 4.70
N TYR A 58 17.16 6.28 4.36
CA TYR A 58 16.93 4.93 3.86
C TYR A 58 17.68 4.69 2.55
N ALA A 59 17.66 5.65 1.62
CA ALA A 59 18.37 5.55 0.35
C ALA A 59 19.87 5.42 0.54
N GLY A 60 20.49 6.18 1.46
CA GLY A 60 21.90 6.09 1.74
C GLY A 60 22.32 4.73 2.33
N VAL A 61 21.49 4.14 3.20
CA VAL A 61 21.74 2.80 3.74
C VAL A 61 21.58 1.74 2.66
N ILE A 62 20.53 1.84 1.83
CA ILE A 62 20.31 0.92 0.71
C ILE A 62 21.47 1.01 -0.31
N GLN A 63 21.93 2.23 -0.65
CA GLN A 63 23.09 2.42 -1.51
C GLN A 63 24.31 1.66 -0.96
N ASN A 64 24.58 1.79 0.34
CA ASN A 64 25.72 1.10 0.99
C ASN A 64 25.61 -0.44 0.85
N TYR A 65 24.44 -1.02 1.10
CA TYR A 65 24.21 -2.46 0.93
C TYR A 65 24.43 -2.90 -0.53
N LEU A 66 23.95 -2.14 -1.50
CA LEU A 66 24.09 -2.49 -2.91
C LEU A 66 25.54 -2.37 -3.38
N GLU A 67 26.29 -1.36 -2.92
CA GLU A 67 27.71 -1.20 -3.23
C GLU A 67 28.55 -2.34 -2.68
N GLN A 68 28.22 -2.91 -1.51
CA GLN A 68 28.93 -4.07 -0.94
C GLN A 68 28.80 -5.35 -1.79
N VAL A 69 27.77 -5.44 -2.61
CA VAL A 69 27.60 -6.56 -3.56
C VAL A 69 28.01 -6.19 -4.99
N GLY A 70 28.59 -4.97 -5.18
CA GLY A 70 29.12 -4.53 -6.46
C GLY A 70 28.11 -3.84 -7.38
N ILE A 71 26.97 -3.39 -6.86
CA ILE A 71 25.99 -2.59 -7.59
C ILE A 71 26.18 -1.11 -7.22
N PRO A 72 26.79 -0.28 -8.07
CA PRO A 72 26.93 1.14 -7.82
C PRO A 72 25.57 1.83 -7.95
N VAL A 73 25.30 2.81 -7.08
CA VAL A 73 24.02 3.54 -7.04
C VAL A 73 24.26 5.04 -7.04
N ASP A 74 23.47 5.77 -7.81
CA ASP A 74 23.41 7.23 -7.85
C ASP A 74 22.07 7.71 -7.30
N ILE A 75 22.07 8.28 -6.10
CA ILE A 75 20.87 8.80 -5.44
C ILE A 75 20.55 10.17 -6.03
N GLN A 76 19.38 10.28 -6.65
CA GLN A 76 18.88 11.51 -7.28
C GLN A 76 17.64 12.04 -6.55
N PRO A 77 17.78 12.96 -5.60
CA PRO A 77 16.65 13.61 -4.95
C PRO A 77 15.97 14.59 -5.91
N SER A 78 14.64 14.59 -5.92
CA SER A 78 13.83 15.53 -6.71
C SER A 78 12.70 16.09 -5.84
N GLU A 79 12.14 17.23 -6.24
CA GLU A 79 10.87 17.68 -5.69
C GLU A 79 9.79 16.60 -5.93
N PHE A 80 8.85 16.45 -5.00
CA PHE A 80 7.93 15.30 -4.98
C PHE A 80 7.08 15.18 -6.25
N THR A 81 6.51 16.28 -6.73
CA THR A 81 5.68 16.30 -7.95
C THR A 81 6.50 15.97 -9.18
N THR A 82 7.71 16.55 -9.29
CA THR A 82 8.66 16.24 -10.36
C THR A 82 9.06 14.76 -10.36
N MET A 83 9.31 14.19 -9.17
CA MET A 83 9.60 12.77 -9.03
C MET A 83 8.43 11.92 -9.53
N LEU A 84 7.19 12.26 -9.14
CA LEU A 84 6.00 11.51 -9.59
C LEU A 84 5.84 11.53 -11.12
N ASP A 85 6.12 12.67 -11.77
CA ASP A 85 6.10 12.76 -13.24
C ASP A 85 7.20 11.90 -13.86
N GLN A 86 8.42 11.93 -13.30
CA GLN A 86 9.51 11.07 -13.77
C GLN A 86 9.15 9.58 -13.66
N LEU A 87 8.52 9.16 -12.56
CA LEU A 87 8.03 7.79 -12.38
C LEU A 87 6.93 7.45 -13.39
N ARG A 88 5.99 8.37 -13.62
CA ARG A 88 4.92 8.23 -14.61
C ARG A 88 5.46 8.01 -16.02
N TYR A 89 6.51 8.74 -16.41
CA TYR A 89 7.10 8.63 -17.74
C TYR A 89 8.18 7.55 -17.83
N GLY A 90 8.44 6.79 -16.79
CA GLY A 90 9.44 5.72 -16.75
C GLY A 90 10.88 6.23 -16.72
N GLN A 91 11.13 7.47 -16.33
CA GLN A 91 12.45 8.10 -16.26
C GLN A 91 13.17 7.80 -14.95
N PHE A 92 13.25 6.52 -14.61
CA PHE A 92 13.91 6.03 -13.40
C PHE A 92 14.31 4.57 -13.60
N GLN A 93 15.26 4.08 -12.80
CA GLN A 93 15.57 2.66 -12.68
C GLN A 93 15.03 2.10 -11.37
N MET A 94 15.31 2.74 -10.24
CA MET A 94 14.82 2.37 -8.91
C MET A 94 14.26 3.59 -8.17
N THR A 95 13.24 3.39 -7.36
CA THR A 95 12.68 4.44 -6.49
C THR A 95 12.24 3.87 -5.15
N TYR A 96 12.41 4.66 -4.08
CA TYR A 96 11.78 4.40 -2.78
C TYR A 96 10.41 5.08 -2.74
N GLY A 97 9.44 4.38 -2.19
CA GLY A 97 8.08 4.88 -1.99
C GLY A 97 7.41 4.33 -0.74
N GLN A 98 6.28 4.94 -0.41
CA GLN A 98 5.40 4.49 0.66
C GLN A 98 3.96 4.43 0.15
N TRP A 99 3.24 3.36 0.51
CA TRP A 99 1.80 3.25 0.34
C TRP A 99 1.10 3.36 1.70
N VAL A 100 0.12 4.26 1.76
CA VAL A 100 -0.66 4.53 2.97
C VAL A 100 -2.11 4.17 2.67
N GLY A 101 -2.62 3.12 3.32
CA GLY A 101 -4.01 2.67 3.27
C GLY A 101 -4.47 1.99 1.97
N GLY A 102 -3.88 2.29 0.82
CA GLY A 102 -4.30 1.73 -0.47
C GLY A 102 -4.08 0.22 -0.59
N ASN A 103 -3.07 -0.30 0.09
CA ASN A 103 -2.71 -1.72 0.10
C ASN A 103 -3.55 -2.59 1.06
N GLN A 104 -4.55 -2.03 1.69
CA GLN A 104 -5.46 -2.78 2.58
C GLN A 104 -6.49 -3.59 1.80
N ASP A 105 -6.71 -3.28 0.52
CA ASP A 105 -7.61 -4.02 -0.36
C ASP A 105 -6.80 -4.84 -1.37
N PRO A 106 -7.08 -6.15 -1.53
CA PRO A 106 -6.38 -7.00 -2.50
C PRO A 106 -6.47 -6.55 -3.96
N ILE A 107 -7.50 -5.79 -4.34
CA ILE A 107 -7.63 -5.18 -5.67
C ILE A 107 -6.41 -4.33 -6.04
N PHE A 108 -5.67 -3.84 -5.06
CA PHE A 108 -4.47 -3.05 -5.24
C PHE A 108 -3.36 -3.80 -5.99
N TYR A 109 -3.38 -5.15 -5.99
CA TYR A 109 -2.50 -5.95 -6.85
C TYR A 109 -2.71 -5.64 -8.32
N LYS A 110 -3.97 -5.50 -8.76
CA LYS A 110 -4.28 -5.08 -10.14
C LYS A 110 -3.73 -3.69 -10.41
N ASP A 111 -3.99 -2.74 -9.53
CA ASP A 111 -3.55 -1.35 -9.70
C ASP A 111 -2.03 -1.23 -9.88
N LEU A 112 -1.25 -2.03 -9.15
CA LEU A 112 0.21 -1.95 -9.14
C LEU A 112 0.89 -2.83 -10.19
N PHE A 113 0.27 -3.93 -10.62
CA PHE A 113 1.00 -4.95 -11.40
C PHE A 113 0.31 -5.37 -12.70
N ALA A 114 -0.98 -5.08 -12.91
CA ALA A 114 -1.61 -5.40 -14.18
C ALA A 114 -0.99 -4.57 -15.31
N SER A 115 -0.76 -5.20 -16.47
CA SER A 115 -0.21 -4.54 -17.66
C SER A 115 -1.10 -3.39 -18.14
N SER A 116 -2.43 -3.49 -17.94
CA SER A 116 -3.39 -2.43 -18.22
C SER A 116 -3.20 -1.19 -17.36
N GLU A 117 -2.51 -1.27 -16.22
CA GLU A 117 -2.28 -0.18 -15.28
C GLU A 117 -0.90 0.49 -15.43
N ILE A 118 -0.18 0.23 -16.53
CA ILE A 118 1.03 0.97 -16.87
C ILE A 118 0.67 2.41 -17.24
N PRO A 119 1.30 3.43 -16.61
CA PRO A 119 1.05 4.83 -16.93
C PRO A 119 1.39 5.16 -18.38
N THR A 120 0.58 6.02 -19.00
CA THR A 120 0.82 6.57 -20.35
C THR A 120 0.89 8.09 -20.27
N GLN A 121 1.17 8.75 -21.40
CA GLN A 121 1.17 10.21 -21.47
C GLN A 121 -0.20 10.81 -21.11
N THR A 122 -1.29 10.11 -21.47
CA THR A 122 -2.66 10.60 -21.30
C THR A 122 -3.38 10.00 -20.10
N ARG A 123 -2.84 8.91 -19.50
CA ARG A 123 -3.47 8.22 -18.38
C ARG A 123 -2.51 8.07 -17.19
N ALA A 124 -2.88 8.65 -16.08
CA ALA A 124 -2.25 8.35 -14.80
C ALA A 124 -2.70 6.95 -14.34
N ALA A 125 -1.73 6.09 -13.98
CA ALA A 125 -1.97 4.74 -13.49
C ALA A 125 -0.86 4.37 -12.49
N ARG A 126 -0.99 3.23 -11.82
CA ARG A 126 -0.15 2.90 -10.66
C ARG A 126 0.92 1.87 -10.91
N ASN A 127 0.88 1.10 -12.01
CA ASN A 127 1.94 0.17 -12.40
C ASN A 127 3.17 0.95 -12.92
N ARG A 128 3.83 1.68 -12.01
CA ARG A 128 5.03 2.46 -12.34
C ARG A 128 6.23 1.57 -12.64
N SER A 129 6.23 0.34 -12.13
CA SER A 129 7.26 -0.67 -12.45
C SER A 129 7.29 -1.06 -13.92
N ARG A 130 6.25 -0.74 -14.69
CA ARG A 130 6.05 -1.13 -16.09
C ARG A 130 6.13 -2.64 -16.30
N TYR A 131 5.78 -3.38 -15.25
CA TYR A 131 5.78 -4.82 -15.24
C TYR A 131 4.65 -5.36 -16.11
N GLU A 132 4.95 -6.39 -16.89
CA GLU A 132 4.00 -7.08 -17.77
C GLU A 132 4.14 -8.59 -17.57
N ASN A 133 3.04 -9.23 -17.22
CA ASN A 133 2.95 -10.68 -17.11
C ASN A 133 1.52 -11.13 -17.45
N LYS A 134 1.35 -11.84 -18.55
CA LYS A 134 0.03 -12.26 -19.05
C LYS A 134 -0.68 -13.25 -18.13
N GLU A 135 0.07 -14.13 -17.44
CA GLU A 135 -0.49 -15.05 -16.45
C GLU A 135 -1.07 -14.26 -15.28
N LEU A 136 -0.30 -13.30 -14.77
CA LEU A 136 -0.74 -12.42 -13.69
C LEU A 136 -1.96 -11.59 -14.10
N ASP A 137 -1.96 -11.01 -15.31
CA ASP A 137 -3.10 -10.23 -15.81
C ASP A 137 -4.41 -11.04 -15.79
N ALA A 138 -4.35 -12.30 -16.26
CA ALA A 138 -5.52 -13.19 -16.25
C ALA A 138 -5.99 -13.53 -14.82
N ILE A 139 -5.05 -13.85 -13.92
CA ILE A 139 -5.33 -14.15 -12.51
C ILE A 139 -5.97 -12.94 -11.82
N LEU A 140 -5.42 -11.74 -12.02
CA LEU A 140 -5.94 -10.53 -11.40
C LEU A 140 -7.32 -10.16 -11.92
N GLU A 141 -7.57 -10.35 -13.22
CA GLU A 141 -8.90 -10.10 -13.81
C GLU A 141 -9.94 -11.07 -13.23
N GLU A 142 -9.59 -12.35 -13.03
CA GLU A 142 -10.46 -13.32 -12.38
C GLU A 142 -10.68 -12.97 -10.90
N ALA A 143 -9.61 -12.64 -10.17
CA ALA A 143 -9.66 -12.35 -8.73
C ALA A 143 -10.56 -11.16 -8.40
N ILE A 144 -10.44 -10.05 -9.16
CA ILE A 144 -11.26 -8.84 -8.93
C ILE A 144 -12.73 -9.01 -9.27
N ASN A 145 -13.09 -10.08 -10.00
CA ASN A 145 -14.48 -10.44 -10.32
C ASN A 145 -15.01 -11.57 -9.43
N THR A 146 -14.16 -12.09 -8.52
CA THR A 146 -14.52 -13.19 -7.62
C THR A 146 -14.81 -12.65 -6.23
N TYR A 147 -16.10 -12.60 -5.86
CA TYR A 147 -16.53 -12.09 -4.55
C TYR A 147 -16.40 -13.09 -3.39
N ASP A 148 -16.36 -14.38 -3.70
CA ASP A 148 -16.19 -15.45 -2.71
C ASP A 148 -14.71 -15.52 -2.31
N HIS A 149 -14.40 -15.14 -1.08
CA HIS A 149 -13.02 -15.12 -0.57
C HIS A 149 -12.37 -16.50 -0.61
N ALA A 150 -13.12 -17.58 -0.39
CA ALA A 150 -12.54 -18.92 -0.48
C ALA A 150 -12.07 -19.26 -1.91
N LYS A 151 -12.67 -18.66 -2.93
CA LYS A 151 -12.26 -18.78 -4.34
C LYS A 151 -11.23 -17.72 -4.75
N ALA A 152 -11.34 -16.51 -4.22
CA ALA A 152 -10.43 -15.41 -4.57
C ALA A 152 -9.05 -15.54 -3.89
N ALA A 153 -8.98 -16.04 -2.64
CA ALA A 153 -7.73 -16.16 -1.90
C ALA A 153 -6.66 -16.99 -2.63
N PRO A 154 -6.94 -18.17 -3.24
CA PRO A 154 -5.96 -18.89 -4.04
C PRO A 154 -5.44 -18.09 -5.25
N LEU A 155 -6.28 -17.28 -5.89
CA LEU A 155 -5.89 -16.43 -7.00
C LEU A 155 -4.92 -15.34 -6.53
N TYR A 156 -5.23 -14.66 -5.43
CA TYR A 156 -4.31 -13.69 -4.83
C TYR A 156 -3.03 -14.34 -4.30
N ALA A 157 -3.08 -15.56 -3.79
CA ALA A 157 -1.88 -16.30 -3.38
C ALA A 157 -0.95 -16.54 -4.58
N ARG A 158 -1.51 -16.98 -5.73
CA ARG A 158 -0.73 -17.17 -6.96
C ARG A 158 -0.18 -15.86 -7.49
N ALA A 159 -0.96 -14.77 -7.44
CA ALA A 159 -0.49 -13.44 -7.82
C ALA A 159 0.69 -12.99 -6.94
N GLN A 160 0.63 -13.22 -5.63
CA GLN A 160 1.72 -12.90 -4.69
C GLN A 160 2.98 -13.74 -4.96
N GLU A 161 2.83 -15.02 -5.29
CA GLU A 161 3.95 -15.88 -5.68
C GLU A 161 4.65 -15.34 -6.93
N ILE A 162 3.92 -15.01 -7.98
CA ILE A 162 4.48 -14.47 -9.22
C ILE A 162 5.20 -13.13 -8.96
N VAL A 163 4.52 -12.18 -8.30
CA VAL A 163 5.08 -10.84 -8.05
C VAL A 163 6.32 -10.91 -7.16
N SER A 164 6.29 -11.70 -6.09
CA SER A 164 7.45 -11.85 -5.21
C SER A 164 8.61 -12.58 -5.91
N GLY A 165 8.33 -13.52 -6.83
CA GLY A 165 9.35 -14.18 -7.63
C GLY A 165 10.02 -13.25 -8.65
N ASP A 166 9.23 -12.39 -9.32
CA ASP A 166 9.72 -11.48 -10.37
C ASP A 166 10.23 -10.14 -9.83
N VAL A 167 9.88 -9.77 -8.60
CA VAL A 167 10.32 -8.58 -7.86
C VAL A 167 10.20 -7.27 -8.68
N PRO A 168 9.04 -6.92 -9.26
CA PRO A 168 8.87 -5.59 -9.84
C PRO A 168 8.82 -4.50 -8.76
N LEU A 169 8.44 -4.89 -7.54
CA LEU A 169 8.43 -4.11 -6.31
C LEU A 169 8.96 -5.00 -5.18
N LEU A 170 9.90 -4.47 -4.39
CA LEU A 170 10.38 -5.12 -3.17
C LEU A 170 9.72 -4.47 -1.96
N PRO A 171 8.82 -5.18 -1.25
CA PRO A 171 8.35 -4.74 0.06
C PRO A 171 9.51 -4.68 1.03
N LEU A 172 9.65 -3.58 1.77
CA LEU A 172 10.70 -3.42 2.77
C LEU A 172 10.16 -3.72 4.16
N TRP A 173 9.24 -2.89 4.65
CA TRP A 173 8.60 -3.08 5.95
C TRP A 173 7.22 -2.42 6.00
N TYR A 174 6.37 -2.92 6.89
CA TYR A 174 5.19 -2.20 7.36
C TYR A 174 5.59 -1.32 8.53
N GLN A 175 5.18 -0.04 8.47
CA GLN A 175 5.37 0.91 9.57
C GLN A 175 4.40 0.55 10.71
N ALA A 176 4.91 0.40 11.92
CA ALA A 176 4.05 0.18 13.09
C ALA A 176 3.19 1.41 13.41
N ASN A 177 1.98 1.17 13.89
CA ASN A 177 1.12 2.20 14.45
C ASN A 177 1.58 2.47 15.89
N MET A 178 2.27 3.58 16.10
CA MET A 178 2.76 3.99 17.41
C MET A 178 1.71 4.82 18.14
N VAL A 179 1.60 4.63 19.45
CA VAL A 179 0.76 5.45 20.33
C VAL A 179 1.60 5.95 21.49
N VAL A 180 1.54 7.24 21.76
CA VAL A 180 2.10 7.83 22.99
C VAL A 180 0.93 8.36 23.82
N ALA A 181 0.81 7.91 25.05
CA ALA A 181 -0.33 8.26 25.92
C ALA A 181 0.12 8.42 27.37
N LYS A 182 -0.68 9.15 28.17
CA LYS A 182 -0.59 9.09 29.63
C LYS A 182 -0.80 7.66 30.12
N LYS A 183 -0.15 7.26 31.19
CA LYS A 183 -0.34 5.93 31.80
C LYS A 183 -1.77 5.68 32.28
N SER A 184 -2.51 6.73 32.62
CA SER A 184 -3.92 6.65 33.05
C SER A 184 -4.91 6.41 31.90
N VAL A 185 -4.51 6.59 30.64
CA VAL A 185 -5.39 6.30 29.50
C VAL A 185 -5.56 4.79 29.35
N GLY A 186 -6.80 4.30 29.40
CA GLY A 186 -7.13 2.89 29.26
C GLY A 186 -7.76 2.54 27.91
N ASN A 187 -7.86 1.23 27.63
CA ASN A 187 -8.52 0.64 26.47
C ASN A 187 -7.97 1.13 25.11
N ILE A 188 -6.67 1.32 25.01
CA ILE A 188 -6.03 1.64 23.74
C ILE A 188 -5.96 0.36 22.90
N HIS A 189 -6.60 0.36 21.74
CA HIS A 189 -6.53 -0.72 20.77
C HIS A 189 -6.54 -0.12 19.36
N VAL A 190 -5.41 -0.16 18.66
CA VAL A 190 -5.27 0.37 17.29
C VAL A 190 -5.08 -0.81 16.36
N ASP A 191 -6.00 -1.01 15.44
CA ASP A 191 -5.86 -2.02 14.40
C ASP A 191 -4.80 -1.63 13.35
N ALA A 192 -4.49 -2.54 12.43
CA ALA A 192 -3.46 -2.31 11.42
C ALA A 192 -3.83 -1.21 10.42
N SER A 193 -5.11 -0.82 10.29
CA SER A 193 -5.52 0.32 9.45
C SER A 193 -5.05 1.66 10.02
N GLY A 194 -4.93 1.76 11.35
CA GLY A 194 -4.69 3.00 12.07
C GLY A 194 -5.91 3.92 12.11
N ASP A 195 -7.10 3.37 11.90
CA ASP A 195 -8.36 4.11 11.99
C ASP A 195 -8.73 4.41 13.45
N TRP A 196 -9.61 5.40 13.64
CA TRP A 196 -9.92 5.91 14.99
C TRP A 196 -11.21 5.33 15.59
N GLY A 197 -11.68 4.19 15.11
CA GLY A 197 -12.84 3.49 15.68
C GLY A 197 -12.70 3.14 17.18
N PHE A 198 -11.47 2.90 17.65
CA PHE A 198 -11.16 2.59 19.04
C PHE A 198 -11.38 3.76 20.02
N VAL A 199 -11.46 5.00 19.53
CA VAL A 199 -11.54 6.20 20.38
C VAL A 199 -12.79 6.21 21.26
N LYS A 200 -13.89 5.61 20.82
CA LYS A 200 -15.11 5.48 21.62
C LYS A 200 -14.92 4.66 22.90
N ASP A 201 -13.99 3.71 22.88
CA ASP A 201 -13.73 2.76 23.95
C ASP A 201 -12.62 3.24 24.90
N LEU A 202 -11.94 4.34 24.59
CA LEU A 202 -10.91 4.92 25.46
C LEU A 202 -11.48 5.32 26.80
N THR A 203 -10.78 4.98 27.88
CA THR A 203 -11.04 5.51 29.21
C THR A 203 -9.98 6.54 29.55
N ILE A 204 -10.40 7.80 29.67
CA ILE A 204 -9.52 8.94 29.95
C ILE A 204 -10.15 9.78 31.05
N GLU A 205 -9.42 9.99 32.14
CA GLU A 205 -9.85 10.86 33.24
C GLU A 205 -9.75 12.33 32.82
N GLY A 206 -10.67 13.14 33.31
CA GLY A 206 -10.70 14.59 33.08
C GLY A 206 -11.98 15.07 32.40
N ALA A 207 -12.21 16.37 32.46
CA ALA A 207 -13.43 16.99 31.95
C ALA A 207 -13.45 17.06 30.40
N ARG A 208 -12.28 17.16 29.77
CA ARG A 208 -12.16 17.22 28.32
C ARG A 208 -10.82 16.63 27.88
N PRO A 209 -10.77 15.31 27.66
CA PRO A 209 -9.59 14.64 27.11
C PRO A 209 -9.14 15.23 25.77
N VAL A 210 -7.81 15.25 25.56
CA VAL A 210 -7.18 15.80 24.36
C VAL A 210 -6.46 14.70 23.58
N ILE A 211 -6.91 14.48 22.35
CA ILE A 211 -6.23 13.64 21.36
C ILE A 211 -5.44 14.53 20.40
N ALA A 212 -4.16 14.25 20.21
CA ALA A 212 -3.32 14.98 19.27
C ALA A 212 -3.27 14.33 17.90
N LEU A 213 -3.30 15.17 16.85
CA LEU A 213 -3.00 14.84 15.46
C LEU A 213 -1.71 15.53 15.03
N SER A 214 -0.95 14.93 14.11
CA SER A 214 0.23 15.58 13.51
C SER A 214 -0.11 16.40 12.26
N ASP A 215 -1.14 16.00 11.52
CA ASP A 215 -1.50 16.59 10.23
C ASP A 215 -2.73 17.50 10.34
N ASN A 216 -2.76 18.55 9.54
CA ASN A 216 -3.86 19.52 9.52
C ASN A 216 -5.16 18.88 9.02
N ILE A 217 -6.26 19.21 9.69
CA ILE A 217 -7.63 18.89 9.31
C ILE A 217 -8.02 19.87 8.19
N LYS A 218 -8.18 19.37 6.96
CA LYS A 218 -8.51 20.19 5.79
C LYS A 218 -9.99 20.49 5.70
N THR A 219 -10.82 19.59 6.18
CA THR A 219 -12.28 19.73 6.11
C THR A 219 -12.98 18.90 7.18
N ILE A 220 -14.15 19.37 7.60
CA ILE A 220 -15.12 18.62 8.41
C ILE A 220 -16.32 18.17 7.55
N ASP A 221 -16.34 18.53 6.25
CA ASP A 221 -17.38 18.08 5.31
C ASP A 221 -17.31 16.55 5.16
N PRO A 222 -18.39 15.82 5.47
CA PRO A 222 -18.36 14.35 5.51
C PRO A 222 -18.20 13.69 4.14
N ILE A 223 -18.66 14.32 3.06
CA ILE A 223 -18.70 13.72 1.72
C ILE A 223 -18.09 14.59 0.61
N GLY A 224 -18.08 15.90 0.77
CA GLY A 224 -17.86 16.88 -0.30
C GLY A 224 -16.45 17.44 -0.43
N SER A 225 -15.41 16.68 -0.07
CA SER A 225 -14.02 17.15 -0.22
C SER A 225 -13.47 16.96 -1.65
N PRO A 226 -12.71 17.92 -2.18
CA PRO A 226 -11.96 17.75 -3.43
C PRO A 226 -10.75 16.79 -3.27
N THR A 227 -10.31 16.55 -2.05
CA THR A 227 -9.22 15.63 -1.70
C THR A 227 -9.62 14.75 -0.53
N VAL A 228 -8.97 13.59 -0.40
CA VAL A 228 -9.10 12.72 0.78
C VAL A 228 -7.78 12.80 1.54
N ASP A 229 -7.83 13.12 2.82
CA ASP A 229 -6.67 13.13 3.71
C ASP A 229 -6.96 12.42 5.04
N ALA A 230 -5.94 11.81 5.60
CA ALA A 230 -6.08 10.94 6.78
C ALA A 230 -6.55 11.68 8.04
N ALA A 231 -6.14 12.95 8.24
CA ALA A 231 -6.53 13.71 9.43
C ALA A 231 -8.03 14.03 9.42
N SER A 232 -8.54 14.53 8.29
CA SER A 232 -9.99 14.79 8.12
C SER A 232 -10.82 13.51 8.22
N GLU A 233 -10.35 12.38 7.64
CA GLU A 233 -11.07 11.10 7.70
C GLU A 233 -11.11 10.53 9.12
N ARG A 234 -10.03 10.67 9.92
CA ARG A 234 -10.03 10.25 11.33
C ARG A 234 -11.04 11.02 12.17
N VAL A 235 -11.09 12.35 12.00
CA VAL A 235 -12.07 13.19 12.71
C VAL A 235 -13.49 12.86 12.25
N ARG A 236 -13.69 12.65 10.93
CA ARG A 236 -14.99 12.23 10.38
C ARG A 236 -15.46 10.91 10.98
N ALA A 237 -14.59 9.94 11.13
CA ALA A 237 -14.93 8.63 11.70
C ALA A 237 -15.44 8.69 13.15
N LEU A 238 -15.11 9.77 13.90
CA LEU A 238 -15.67 10.00 15.24
C LEU A 238 -17.14 10.44 15.18
N MET A 239 -17.57 11.10 14.11
CA MET A 239 -18.90 11.72 14.02
C MET A 239 -19.88 10.95 13.12
N PHE A 240 -19.37 10.11 12.22
CA PHE A 240 -20.18 9.47 11.19
C PHE A 240 -19.92 7.98 11.09
N ASN A 241 -20.94 7.26 10.64
CA ASN A 241 -20.81 5.87 10.18
C ASN A 241 -21.14 5.79 8.68
N SER A 242 -20.75 4.66 8.09
CA SER A 242 -21.02 4.29 6.70
C SER A 242 -21.96 3.08 6.63
N LEU A 243 -22.41 2.67 5.45
CA LEU A 243 -23.21 1.44 5.32
C LEU A 243 -22.41 0.20 5.70
N VAL A 244 -21.12 0.23 5.40
CA VAL A 244 -20.15 -0.84 5.63
C VAL A 244 -18.87 -0.27 6.22
N LYS A 245 -18.13 -1.10 6.96
CA LYS A 245 -16.79 -0.78 7.47
C LYS A 245 -15.81 -1.89 7.12
N LYS A 246 -14.52 -1.64 7.29
CA LYS A 246 -13.51 -2.71 7.32
C LYS A 246 -13.41 -3.31 8.71
N ASP A 247 -13.21 -4.62 8.77
CA ASP A 247 -12.81 -5.31 9.99
C ASP A 247 -11.27 -5.39 10.12
N GLU A 248 -10.79 -6.03 11.18
CA GLU A 248 -9.35 -6.22 11.46
C GLU A 248 -8.62 -7.07 10.40
N LYS A 249 -9.35 -7.81 9.57
CA LYS A 249 -8.82 -8.60 8.43
C LYS A 249 -8.90 -7.86 7.11
N PHE A 250 -9.29 -6.59 7.17
CA PHE A 250 -9.55 -5.74 6.00
C PHE A 250 -10.70 -6.24 5.11
N ASP A 251 -11.61 -7.06 5.67
CA ASP A 251 -12.84 -7.45 5.00
C ASP A 251 -13.93 -6.38 5.18
N TYR A 252 -14.87 -6.35 4.25
CA TYR A 252 -15.97 -5.40 4.24
C TYR A 252 -17.19 -5.99 4.93
N VAL A 253 -17.46 -5.52 6.12
CA VAL A 253 -18.54 -5.99 6.98
C VAL A 253 -19.64 -4.94 7.14
N PRO A 254 -20.88 -5.34 7.45
CA PRO A 254 -21.97 -4.41 7.73
C PRO A 254 -21.66 -3.45 8.88
N GLU A 255 -22.04 -2.15 8.72
CA GLU A 255 -21.97 -1.13 9.77
C GLU A 255 -23.36 -0.55 10.06
N LEU A 256 -23.85 0.46 9.34
CA LEU A 256 -25.25 0.91 9.41
C LEU A 256 -26.20 -0.08 8.73
N ALA A 257 -25.73 -0.87 7.80
CA ALA A 257 -26.41 -2.08 7.39
C ALA A 257 -26.31 -3.14 8.50
N SER A 258 -27.35 -3.95 8.68
CA SER A 258 -27.34 -5.17 9.49
C SER A 258 -27.01 -6.41 8.66
N SER A 259 -27.31 -6.37 7.36
CA SER A 259 -26.93 -7.42 6.40
C SER A 259 -26.77 -6.88 4.99
N ILE A 260 -26.00 -7.62 4.19
CA ILE A 260 -25.76 -7.34 2.78
C ILE A 260 -26.05 -8.62 2.00
N LYS A 261 -26.96 -8.55 1.01
CA LYS A 261 -27.24 -9.64 0.08
C LYS A 261 -26.88 -9.22 -1.32
N ARG A 262 -26.11 -10.05 -2.01
CA ARG A 262 -25.76 -9.88 -3.41
C ARG A 262 -26.54 -10.90 -4.24
N SER A 263 -27.06 -10.47 -5.41
CA SER A 263 -27.67 -11.37 -6.39
C SER A 263 -26.62 -12.29 -7.03
N ASP A 264 -27.04 -13.44 -7.55
CA ASP A 264 -26.15 -14.44 -8.16
C ASP A 264 -25.41 -13.90 -9.38
N ASP A 265 -26.04 -12.99 -10.14
CA ASP A 265 -25.39 -12.29 -11.26
C ASP A 265 -24.42 -11.19 -10.82
N GLY A 266 -24.31 -10.91 -9.52
CA GLY A 266 -23.42 -9.90 -8.96
C GLY A 266 -23.80 -8.46 -9.28
N LEU A 267 -24.99 -8.21 -9.84
CA LEU A 267 -25.41 -6.88 -10.31
C LEU A 267 -26.32 -6.14 -9.32
N THR A 268 -26.82 -6.80 -8.29
CA THR A 268 -27.73 -6.20 -7.31
C THR A 268 -27.23 -6.46 -5.89
N PHE A 269 -27.09 -5.39 -5.12
CA PHE A 269 -26.76 -5.44 -3.69
C PHE A 269 -27.95 -4.90 -2.90
N THR A 270 -28.46 -5.70 -1.98
CA THR A 270 -29.53 -5.32 -1.05
C THR A 270 -28.96 -5.20 0.35
N PHE A 271 -29.05 -4.02 0.91
CA PHE A 271 -28.63 -3.69 2.27
C PHE A 271 -29.88 -3.62 3.15
N THR A 272 -29.94 -4.44 4.19
CA THR A 272 -30.92 -4.26 5.27
C THR A 272 -30.31 -3.34 6.30
N LEU A 273 -30.95 -2.22 6.61
CA LEU A 273 -30.43 -1.25 7.60
C LEU A 273 -30.74 -1.71 9.02
N ARG A 274 -29.92 -1.23 9.97
CA ARG A 274 -30.15 -1.48 11.41
C ARG A 274 -31.36 -0.70 11.89
N ASP A 275 -32.12 -1.30 12.78
CA ASP A 275 -33.17 -0.63 13.53
C ASP A 275 -32.60 0.24 14.66
N GLY A 276 -33.31 1.30 15.01
CA GLY A 276 -33.01 2.15 16.16
C GLY A 276 -31.80 3.07 16.03
N VAL A 277 -31.16 3.13 14.85
CA VAL A 277 -30.09 4.10 14.61
C VAL A 277 -30.66 5.50 14.48
N THR A 278 -30.11 6.46 15.22
CA THR A 278 -30.49 7.87 15.14
C THR A 278 -29.32 8.76 14.78
N PHE A 279 -29.59 9.82 14.06
CA PHE A 279 -28.67 10.94 13.91
C PHE A 279 -28.49 11.67 15.26
N HIS A 280 -27.49 12.51 15.36
CA HIS A 280 -27.16 13.26 16.57
C HIS A 280 -28.29 14.19 17.08
N ASP A 281 -29.20 14.58 16.21
CA ASP A 281 -30.39 15.40 16.51
C ASP A 281 -31.62 14.57 16.91
N GLY A 282 -31.49 13.24 16.96
CA GLY A 282 -32.55 12.31 17.34
C GLY A 282 -33.43 11.82 16.18
N ARG A 283 -33.26 12.30 14.95
CA ARG A 283 -33.95 11.75 13.77
C ARG A 283 -33.50 10.32 13.51
N THR A 284 -34.44 9.45 13.16
CA THR A 284 -34.15 8.06 12.79
C THR A 284 -33.44 8.02 11.44
N PHE A 285 -32.37 7.25 11.32
CA PHE A 285 -31.70 6.94 10.06
C PHE A 285 -32.53 5.95 9.25
N THR A 286 -32.72 6.23 7.96
CA THR A 286 -33.50 5.40 7.05
C THR A 286 -32.79 5.22 5.70
N SER A 287 -33.31 4.33 4.88
CA SER A 287 -32.84 4.11 3.50
C SER A 287 -32.98 5.36 2.61
N ALA A 288 -33.91 6.27 2.92
CA ALA A 288 -34.05 7.53 2.22
C ALA A 288 -32.83 8.44 2.44
N ASP A 289 -32.24 8.43 3.65
CA ASP A 289 -31.02 9.16 3.97
C ASP A 289 -29.81 8.56 3.24
N ALA A 290 -29.69 7.24 3.25
CA ALA A 290 -28.63 6.54 2.54
C ALA A 290 -28.71 6.77 1.02
N LYS A 291 -29.91 6.69 0.45
CA LYS A 291 -30.14 7.00 -0.97
C LYS A 291 -29.75 8.45 -1.29
N TYR A 292 -30.23 9.41 -0.49
CA TYR A 292 -29.90 10.83 -0.67
C TYR A 292 -28.38 11.06 -0.66
N THR A 293 -27.69 10.46 0.31
CA THR A 293 -26.22 10.55 0.43
C THR A 293 -25.53 10.04 -0.81
N LEU A 294 -25.88 8.84 -1.26
CA LEU A 294 -25.28 8.21 -2.44
C LEU A 294 -25.59 8.97 -3.72
N ASP A 295 -26.84 9.42 -3.91
CA ASP A 295 -27.22 10.23 -5.08
C ASP A 295 -26.43 11.54 -5.11
N THR A 296 -26.26 12.21 -3.96
CA THR A 296 -25.45 13.44 -3.83
C THR A 296 -24.00 13.20 -4.23
N VAL A 297 -23.37 12.12 -3.74
CA VAL A 297 -22.01 11.75 -4.09
C VAL A 297 -21.88 11.43 -5.57
N LEU A 298 -22.76 10.56 -6.11
CA LEU A 298 -22.70 10.11 -7.50
C LEU A 298 -22.95 11.24 -8.51
N ALA A 299 -23.74 12.27 -8.16
CA ALA A 299 -23.99 13.43 -9.00
C ALA A 299 -22.86 14.49 -8.92
N SER A 300 -21.88 14.31 -8.05
CA SER A 300 -20.86 15.32 -7.74
C SER A 300 -19.53 15.12 -8.47
N THR A 301 -18.61 16.07 -8.25
CA THR A 301 -17.19 15.99 -8.62
C THR A 301 -16.28 15.74 -7.41
N PHE A 302 -16.82 15.29 -6.29
CA PHE A 302 -16.06 15.00 -5.07
C PHE A 302 -15.02 13.92 -5.30
N ALA A 303 -13.92 13.97 -4.55
CA ALA A 303 -12.87 12.96 -4.67
C ALA A 303 -13.41 11.54 -4.42
N LYS A 304 -14.33 11.40 -3.45
CA LYS A 304 -14.98 10.11 -3.12
C LYS A 304 -15.88 9.57 -4.25
N ALA A 305 -16.41 10.45 -5.10
CA ALA A 305 -17.23 10.06 -6.24
C ALA A 305 -16.42 9.40 -7.36
N ALA A 306 -15.15 9.78 -7.52
CA ALA A 306 -14.33 9.40 -8.68
C ALA A 306 -14.24 7.87 -8.88
N SER A 307 -14.15 7.11 -7.80
CA SER A 307 -14.01 5.65 -7.82
C SER A 307 -15.28 4.89 -8.23
N PHE A 308 -16.45 5.54 -8.22
CA PHE A 308 -17.70 4.95 -8.74
C PHE A 308 -17.84 5.03 -10.26
N PHE A 309 -16.81 5.51 -10.96
CA PHE A 309 -16.85 5.70 -12.40
C PHE A 309 -15.63 5.10 -13.08
N GLU A 310 -15.83 4.55 -14.26
CA GLU A 310 -14.78 4.13 -15.18
C GLU A 310 -14.53 5.21 -16.22
N GLY A 311 -13.24 5.39 -16.61
CA GLY A 311 -12.86 6.40 -17.60
C GLY A 311 -12.77 7.81 -17.04
N ALA A 312 -12.58 8.81 -17.91
CA ALA A 312 -12.42 10.20 -17.56
C ALA A 312 -13.10 11.13 -18.57
N GLY A 313 -13.40 12.36 -18.15
CA GLY A 313 -14.01 13.37 -19.00
C GLY A 313 -15.38 12.92 -19.55
N THR A 314 -15.61 13.12 -20.85
CA THR A 314 -16.86 12.76 -21.54
C THR A 314 -17.09 11.24 -21.68
N ASN A 315 -16.06 10.43 -21.47
CA ASN A 315 -16.12 8.96 -21.53
C ASN A 315 -16.37 8.32 -20.15
N LYS A 316 -16.67 9.11 -19.14
CA LYS A 316 -16.96 8.65 -17.79
C LYS A 316 -18.24 7.82 -17.77
N LYS A 317 -18.15 6.55 -17.29
CA LYS A 317 -19.29 5.63 -17.16
C LYS A 317 -19.44 5.23 -15.71
N SER A 318 -20.67 5.32 -15.18
CA SER A 318 -20.95 4.90 -13.81
C SER A 318 -20.95 3.39 -13.69
N TYR A 319 -20.35 2.85 -12.63
CA TYR A 319 -20.55 1.47 -12.21
C TYR A 319 -21.96 1.27 -11.61
N VAL A 320 -22.49 2.30 -10.93
CA VAL A 320 -23.82 2.27 -10.32
C VAL A 320 -24.88 2.65 -11.36
N LYS A 321 -25.88 1.78 -11.52
CA LYS A 321 -27.05 1.97 -12.39
C LYS A 321 -28.16 2.73 -11.69
N SER A 322 -28.50 2.31 -10.46
CA SER A 322 -29.53 2.95 -9.63
C SER A 322 -29.28 2.71 -8.15
N VAL A 323 -29.80 3.64 -7.32
CA VAL A 323 -29.93 3.49 -5.88
C VAL A 323 -31.42 3.64 -5.54
N GLU A 324 -32.00 2.63 -4.89
CA GLU A 324 -33.43 2.51 -4.61
C GLU A 324 -33.66 2.35 -3.10
N ALA A 325 -34.67 3.00 -2.56
CA ALA A 325 -35.11 2.92 -1.17
C ALA A 325 -36.61 2.54 -1.15
N PRO A 326 -36.95 1.26 -1.31
CA PRO A 326 -38.35 0.81 -1.45
C PRO A 326 -39.13 0.96 -0.15
N ASP A 327 -38.46 0.90 1.00
CA ASP A 327 -39.00 1.08 2.34
C ASP A 327 -37.93 1.68 3.26
N ALA A 328 -38.26 1.98 4.51
CA ALA A 328 -37.36 2.66 5.45
C ALA A 328 -36.09 1.89 5.82
N HIS A 329 -36.08 0.56 5.65
CA HIS A 329 -35.01 -0.33 6.12
C HIS A 329 -34.27 -1.03 4.99
N THR A 330 -34.69 -0.85 3.73
CA THR A 330 -34.10 -1.53 2.57
C THR A 330 -33.48 -0.51 1.61
N LEU A 331 -32.18 -0.68 1.34
CA LEU A 331 -31.48 0.04 0.29
C LEU A 331 -31.03 -0.97 -0.79
N ILE A 332 -31.30 -0.66 -2.05
CA ILE A 332 -30.88 -1.51 -3.17
C ILE A 332 -29.97 -0.70 -4.08
N ILE A 333 -28.76 -1.22 -4.34
CA ILE A 333 -27.82 -0.66 -5.31
C ILE A 333 -27.73 -1.62 -6.49
N ARG A 334 -28.04 -1.14 -7.70
CA ARG A 334 -27.86 -1.91 -8.94
C ARG A 334 -26.65 -1.42 -9.70
N LEU A 335 -25.89 -2.34 -10.27
CA LEU A 335 -24.69 -2.08 -11.05
C LEU A 335 -24.95 -2.22 -12.55
N ASN A 336 -24.19 -1.49 -13.35
CA ASN A 336 -24.16 -1.63 -14.81
C ASN A 336 -23.34 -2.84 -15.28
N LYS A 337 -22.38 -3.27 -14.47
CA LYS A 337 -21.54 -4.46 -14.66
C LYS A 337 -21.08 -4.99 -13.30
N GLN A 338 -20.65 -6.24 -13.24
CA GLN A 338 -20.01 -6.78 -12.04
C GLN A 338 -18.81 -5.91 -11.63
N TRP A 339 -18.71 -5.63 -10.34
CA TRP A 339 -17.68 -4.77 -9.82
C TRP A 339 -17.50 -4.99 -8.30
N THR A 340 -16.39 -5.63 -7.91
CA THR A 340 -16.05 -5.87 -6.50
C THR A 340 -15.73 -4.60 -5.72
N GLY A 341 -15.46 -3.50 -6.41
CA GLY A 341 -15.16 -2.21 -5.80
C GLY A 341 -16.34 -1.50 -5.13
N LEU A 342 -17.58 -2.05 -5.16
CA LEU A 342 -18.72 -1.38 -4.52
C LEU A 342 -18.49 -1.20 -3.01
N LEU A 343 -18.26 -2.29 -2.27
CA LEU A 343 -18.11 -2.24 -0.81
C LEU A 343 -16.91 -1.40 -0.37
N PRO A 344 -15.70 -1.56 -0.94
CA PRO A 344 -14.57 -0.68 -0.63
C PRO A 344 -14.90 0.81 -0.74
N ASN A 345 -15.61 1.18 -1.81
CA ASN A 345 -15.92 2.59 -2.09
C ASN A 345 -17.10 3.13 -1.26
N LEU A 346 -17.86 2.28 -0.60
CA LEU A 346 -18.89 2.69 0.37
C LEU A 346 -18.30 3.01 1.76
N VAL A 347 -17.16 2.42 2.14
CA VAL A 347 -16.51 2.66 3.45
C VAL A 347 -16.26 4.15 3.72
N PRO A 348 -15.68 4.95 2.81
CA PRO A 348 -15.45 6.37 3.07
C PRO A 348 -16.70 7.25 2.95
N ILE A 349 -17.87 6.70 2.60
CA ILE A 349 -19.08 7.49 2.41
C ILE A 349 -19.86 7.60 3.72
N ALA A 350 -19.67 8.71 4.42
CA ALA A 350 -20.40 9.05 5.62
C ALA A 350 -21.91 9.24 5.30
N MET A 351 -22.78 8.54 5.99
CA MET A 351 -24.24 8.72 5.81
C MET A 351 -24.69 10.00 6.50
N ILE A 352 -25.41 10.83 5.76
CA ILE A 352 -25.94 12.12 6.22
C ILE A 352 -27.47 12.16 6.12
N PRO A 353 -28.16 12.98 6.92
CA PRO A 353 -29.59 13.15 6.82
C PRO A 353 -30.02 13.66 5.44
N LYS A 354 -31.17 13.18 4.98
CA LYS A 354 -31.75 13.67 3.73
C LYS A 354 -31.90 15.20 3.73
N ASP A 355 -31.60 15.82 2.59
CA ASP A 355 -31.67 17.26 2.33
C ASP A 355 -30.77 18.14 3.22
N SER A 356 -29.71 17.57 3.85
CA SER A 356 -28.86 18.25 4.81
C SER A 356 -27.48 18.66 4.29
N TYR A 357 -27.09 18.34 3.05
CA TYR A 357 -25.69 18.44 2.63
C TYR A 357 -25.08 19.84 2.82
N GLU A 358 -25.81 20.91 2.51
CA GLU A 358 -25.28 22.28 2.65
C GLU A 358 -24.95 22.63 4.12
N SER A 359 -25.75 22.16 5.07
CA SER A 359 -25.49 22.38 6.51
C SER A 359 -24.33 21.53 7.03
N GLN A 360 -24.04 20.36 6.41
CA GLN A 360 -22.95 19.48 6.82
C GLN A 360 -21.56 20.12 6.69
N LYS A 361 -21.40 21.09 5.82
CA LYS A 361 -20.13 21.80 5.59
C LYS A 361 -19.65 22.60 6.82
N THR A 362 -20.57 23.02 7.67
CA THR A 362 -20.28 23.86 8.84
C THR A 362 -20.76 23.24 10.14
N HIS A 363 -21.82 22.43 10.10
CA HIS A 363 -22.43 21.76 11.25
C HIS A 363 -22.63 20.29 10.93
N PRO A 364 -21.56 19.48 11.00
CA PRO A 364 -21.61 18.05 10.75
C PRO A 364 -22.63 17.36 11.67
N LEU A 365 -23.54 16.61 11.07
CA LEU A 365 -24.58 15.87 11.75
C LEU A 365 -24.59 14.42 11.25
N GLY A 366 -24.04 13.53 12.04
CA GLY A 366 -23.89 12.11 11.72
C GLY A 366 -24.60 11.18 12.70
N THR A 367 -24.24 9.91 12.63
CA THR A 367 -24.74 8.82 13.48
C THR A 367 -23.67 8.28 14.43
N GLY A 368 -22.47 8.85 14.38
CA GLY A 368 -21.27 8.34 15.04
C GLY A 368 -21.27 8.45 16.58
N PRO A 369 -20.20 7.95 17.22
CA PRO A 369 -20.08 7.93 18.68
C PRO A 369 -19.94 9.33 19.31
N PHE A 370 -19.51 10.34 18.53
CA PHE A 370 -19.37 11.71 19.02
C PHE A 370 -20.16 12.69 18.17
N LYS A 371 -20.71 13.70 18.82
CA LYS A 371 -21.43 14.82 18.20
C LYS A 371 -20.50 16.01 18.03
N PHE A 372 -20.64 16.73 16.93
CA PHE A 372 -19.88 17.95 16.64
C PHE A 372 -20.31 19.10 17.58
N THR A 373 -19.34 19.79 18.15
CA THR A 373 -19.56 21.02 18.92
C THR A 373 -18.99 22.24 18.21
N SER A 374 -17.69 22.18 17.83
CA SER A 374 -17.04 23.30 17.13
C SER A 374 -15.78 22.85 16.37
N PHE A 375 -15.42 23.63 15.35
CA PHE A 375 -14.13 23.54 14.67
C PHE A 375 -13.52 24.91 14.51
N ASP A 376 -12.40 25.15 15.19
CA ASP A 376 -11.53 26.29 14.93
C ASP A 376 -10.49 25.92 13.87
N SER A 377 -10.72 26.35 12.64
CA SER A 377 -9.82 26.04 11.51
C SER A 377 -8.48 26.78 11.58
N THR A 378 -8.39 27.87 12.35
CA THR A 378 -7.15 28.64 12.54
C THR A 378 -6.26 27.95 13.58
N GLN A 379 -6.83 27.55 14.70
CA GLN A 379 -6.12 26.83 15.76
C GLN A 379 -6.07 25.32 15.52
N GLN A 380 -6.78 24.83 14.51
CA GLN A 380 -6.88 23.40 14.17
C GLN A 380 -7.35 22.56 15.37
N VAL A 381 -8.46 22.98 15.97
CA VAL A 381 -9.07 22.33 17.13
C VAL A 381 -10.52 21.97 16.84
N VAL A 382 -10.86 20.69 17.04
CA VAL A 382 -12.24 20.18 16.97
C VAL A 382 -12.69 19.79 18.37
N ASP A 383 -13.82 20.32 18.83
CA ASP A 383 -14.49 19.92 20.06
C ASP A 383 -15.70 19.05 19.75
N LEU A 384 -15.82 17.96 20.49
CA LEU A 384 -16.86 16.95 20.35
C LEU A 384 -17.47 16.61 21.72
N GLU A 385 -18.72 16.21 21.72
CA GLU A 385 -19.41 15.63 22.90
C GLU A 385 -19.82 14.16 22.62
N PRO A 386 -19.92 13.31 23.64
CA PRO A 386 -20.33 11.91 23.44
C PRO A 386 -21.79 11.85 22.95
N ASN A 387 -22.07 10.86 22.09
CA ASN A 387 -23.43 10.50 21.71
C ASN A 387 -23.94 9.40 22.66
N PRO A 388 -24.79 9.73 23.68
CA PRO A 388 -25.27 8.75 24.63
C PRO A 388 -26.18 7.68 24.01
N ASN A 389 -26.73 7.96 22.82
CA ASN A 389 -27.62 7.09 22.07
C ASN A 389 -26.91 6.38 20.92
N TYR A 390 -25.58 6.29 20.97
CA TYR A 390 -24.84 5.58 19.93
C TYR A 390 -25.23 4.09 19.91
N TYR A 391 -25.61 3.60 18.75
CA TYR A 391 -26.19 2.25 18.59
C TYR A 391 -25.25 1.10 19.02
N ASP A 392 -23.91 1.34 18.98
CA ASP A 392 -22.87 0.38 19.37
C ASP A 392 -22.26 0.72 20.75
N GLY A 393 -23.06 1.30 21.65
CA GLY A 393 -22.67 1.73 22.97
C GLY A 393 -22.07 3.14 23.04
N PRO A 394 -22.37 3.92 24.09
CA PRO A 394 -21.90 5.29 24.25
C PRO A 394 -20.39 5.34 24.49
N PRO A 395 -19.69 6.43 24.06
CA PRO A 395 -18.31 6.68 24.45
C PRO A 395 -18.12 6.75 25.97
N HIS A 396 -16.95 6.35 26.45
CA HIS A 396 -16.62 6.34 27.88
C HIS A 396 -16.04 7.67 28.39
N VAL A 397 -15.85 8.67 27.52
CA VAL A 397 -15.36 10.00 27.87
C VAL A 397 -16.48 11.01 27.90
N SER A 398 -16.38 12.02 28.80
CA SER A 398 -17.42 13.05 29.00
C SER A 398 -17.41 14.16 27.95
N ALA A 399 -16.30 14.37 27.28
CA ALA A 399 -16.10 15.29 26.15
C ALA A 399 -14.82 14.84 25.42
N LEU A 400 -14.57 15.38 24.23
CA LEU A 400 -13.35 15.08 23.48
C LEU A 400 -12.87 16.31 22.73
N ARG A 401 -11.57 16.60 22.82
CA ARG A 401 -10.90 17.60 22.00
C ARG A 401 -9.89 16.93 21.10
N VAL A 402 -10.00 17.15 19.81
CA VAL A 402 -8.95 16.82 18.83
C VAL A 402 -8.17 18.07 18.51
N ARG A 403 -6.84 18.05 18.67
CA ARG A 403 -5.96 19.18 18.45
C ARG A 403 -4.81 18.79 17.51
N VAL A 404 -4.58 19.58 16.49
CA VAL A 404 -3.42 19.39 15.61
C VAL A 404 -2.17 20.01 16.24
N ILE A 405 -1.09 19.22 16.26
CA ILE A 405 0.24 19.64 16.73
C ILE A 405 1.25 19.06 15.72
N SER A 406 1.59 19.85 14.70
CA SER A 406 2.45 19.40 13.60
C SER A 406 3.95 19.52 13.90
N ASP A 407 4.34 20.43 14.80
CA ASP A 407 5.74 20.58 15.23
C ASP A 407 6.11 19.48 16.22
N ALA A 408 7.22 18.78 15.94
CA ALA A 408 7.69 17.65 16.75
C ALA A 408 8.04 18.05 18.18
N ASN A 409 8.68 19.21 18.38
CA ASN A 409 9.08 19.67 19.71
C ASN A 409 7.86 20.10 20.53
N ALA A 410 6.91 20.78 19.88
CA ALA A 410 5.64 21.12 20.52
C ALA A 410 4.85 19.85 20.91
N MET A 411 4.73 18.86 20.03
CA MET A 411 4.07 17.58 20.33
C MET A 411 4.72 16.91 21.55
N GLN A 412 6.04 16.83 21.57
CA GLN A 412 6.80 16.26 22.69
C GLN A 412 6.55 17.02 24.00
N ALA A 413 6.60 18.35 23.97
CA ALA A 413 6.38 19.19 25.14
C ALA A 413 4.92 19.09 25.67
N GLU A 414 3.94 19.05 24.78
CA GLU A 414 2.53 18.90 25.13
C GLU A 414 2.22 17.54 25.80
N LEU A 415 2.82 16.46 25.30
CA LEU A 415 2.74 15.13 25.90
C LEU A 415 3.40 15.10 27.29
N GLN A 416 4.64 15.60 27.41
CA GLN A 416 5.37 15.61 28.68
C GLN A 416 4.72 16.50 29.75
N SER A 417 4.13 17.62 29.35
CA SER A 417 3.40 18.48 30.30
C SER A 417 2.00 17.97 30.67
N GLY A 418 1.56 16.88 30.03
CA GLY A 418 0.23 16.31 30.26
C GLY A 418 -0.93 17.14 29.70
N ARG A 419 -0.69 18.10 28.80
CA ARG A 419 -1.76 18.85 28.10
C ARG A 419 -2.39 18.06 26.95
N VAL A 420 -1.71 17.02 26.47
CA VAL A 420 -2.23 15.98 25.58
C VAL A 420 -2.33 14.67 26.35
N ASP A 421 -3.45 13.99 26.25
CA ASP A 421 -3.69 12.71 26.94
C ASP A 421 -3.18 11.53 26.09
N ILE A 422 -3.38 11.60 24.77
CA ILE A 422 -2.98 10.57 23.83
C ILE A 422 -2.65 11.16 22.46
N ALA A 423 -1.61 10.67 21.83
CA ALA A 423 -1.23 10.93 20.46
C ALA A 423 -1.17 9.59 19.68
N PRO A 424 -2.29 9.16 19.06
CA PRO A 424 -2.28 8.01 18.17
C PRO A 424 -1.58 8.37 16.87
N LEU A 425 -0.66 7.51 16.42
CA LEU A 425 0.09 7.69 15.17
C LEU A 425 0.74 9.09 15.04
N PRO A 426 1.62 9.48 15.98
CA PRO A 426 2.25 10.81 15.98
C PRO A 426 3.32 10.90 14.88
N THR A 427 2.91 11.07 13.63
CA THR A 427 3.77 11.06 12.43
C THR A 427 4.80 12.20 12.40
N SER A 428 4.61 13.26 13.20
CA SER A 428 5.60 14.32 13.40
C SER A 428 6.79 13.90 14.24
N LEU A 429 6.64 12.89 15.12
CA LEU A 429 7.70 12.43 15.99
C LEU A 429 8.63 11.43 15.28
N SER A 430 9.95 11.61 15.48
CA SER A 430 10.92 10.61 15.05
C SER A 430 10.88 9.36 15.94
N PRO A 431 11.39 8.20 15.47
CA PRO A 431 11.52 7.01 16.31
C PRO A 431 12.31 7.27 17.61
N ASP A 432 13.35 8.11 17.55
CA ASP A 432 14.12 8.52 18.73
C ASP A 432 13.31 9.34 19.72
N SER A 433 12.49 10.28 19.23
CA SER A 433 11.59 11.08 20.07
C SER A 433 10.55 10.20 20.78
N ILE A 434 9.95 9.24 20.04
CA ILE A 434 8.99 8.28 20.61
C ILE A 434 9.68 7.43 21.70
N ARG A 435 10.89 6.92 21.42
CA ARG A 435 11.66 6.15 22.40
C ARG A 435 12.03 6.99 23.62
N ALA A 436 12.35 8.27 23.44
CA ALA A 436 12.67 9.19 24.56
C ALA A 436 11.42 9.43 25.44
N LEU A 437 10.25 9.62 24.83
CA LEU A 437 8.97 9.76 25.55
C LEU A 437 8.62 8.51 26.37
N GLY A 438 8.97 7.32 25.87
CA GLY A 438 8.79 6.06 26.64
C GLY A 438 9.60 5.97 27.94
N LYS A 439 10.57 6.86 28.18
CA LYS A 439 11.31 6.95 29.44
C LYS A 439 10.66 7.88 30.46
N ASP A 440 9.64 8.66 30.08
CA ASP A 440 8.88 9.52 30.98
C ASP A 440 8.04 8.66 31.91
N PRO A 441 8.12 8.86 33.25
CA PRO A 441 7.38 8.06 34.22
C PRO A 441 5.85 8.19 34.10
N ASN A 442 5.35 9.28 33.50
CA ASN A 442 3.92 9.56 33.34
C ASN A 442 3.34 9.09 32.02
N LEU A 443 4.21 8.76 31.05
CA LEU A 443 3.82 8.34 29.71
C LEU A 443 4.03 6.84 29.50
N ARG A 444 3.32 6.30 28.54
CA ARG A 444 3.56 4.98 27.94
C ARG A 444 3.60 5.11 26.43
N VAL A 445 4.40 4.27 25.83
CA VAL A 445 4.48 4.10 24.39
C VAL A 445 4.01 2.69 24.06
N GLU A 446 3.05 2.57 23.19
CA GLU A 446 2.54 1.30 22.70
C GLU A 446 2.75 1.18 21.21
N GLN A 447 3.00 -0.04 20.76
CA GLN A 447 3.21 -0.38 19.36
C GLN A 447 2.17 -1.40 18.90
N PHE A 448 1.48 -1.07 17.83
CA PHE A 448 0.47 -1.93 17.20
C PHE A 448 0.90 -2.28 15.77
N PRO A 449 0.37 -3.34 15.17
CA PRO A 449 0.54 -3.61 13.75
C PRO A 449 0.18 -2.39 12.91
N GLY A 450 0.82 -2.24 11.75
CA GLY A 450 0.49 -1.18 10.80
C GLY A 450 0.54 -1.69 9.37
N SER A 451 -0.30 -1.13 8.51
CA SER A 451 -0.42 -1.51 7.10
C SER A 451 0.36 -0.60 6.14
N ASN A 452 0.92 0.52 6.63
CA ASN A 452 1.67 1.44 5.77
C ASN A 452 2.95 0.79 5.27
N LEU A 453 3.01 0.54 3.96
CA LEU A 453 4.08 -0.20 3.31
C LEU A 453 5.17 0.74 2.80
N ASN A 454 6.41 0.48 3.20
CA ASN A 454 7.62 1.06 2.62
C ASN A 454 8.21 0.09 1.61
N HIS A 455 8.61 0.56 0.42
CA HIS A 455 9.01 -0.32 -0.67
C HIS A 455 10.03 0.30 -1.62
N LEU A 456 10.73 -0.55 -2.37
CA LEU A 456 11.44 -0.16 -3.59
C LEU A 456 10.61 -0.59 -4.80
N THR A 457 10.50 0.28 -5.80
CA THR A 457 9.94 -0.05 -7.11
C THR A 457 11.05 -0.04 -8.15
N PHE A 458 11.08 -1.06 -8.99
CA PHE A 458 12.02 -1.21 -10.09
C PHE A 458 11.35 -0.97 -11.42
N ASN A 459 11.97 -0.21 -12.31
CA ASN A 459 11.51 -0.11 -13.70
C ASN A 459 11.97 -1.36 -14.45
N THR A 460 11.07 -2.30 -14.70
CA THR A 460 11.38 -3.60 -15.31
C THR A 460 11.67 -3.52 -16.81
N LYS A 461 11.61 -2.33 -17.40
CA LYS A 461 11.99 -2.09 -18.81
C LYS A 461 13.38 -1.45 -18.96
N GLU A 462 13.99 -1.01 -17.87
CA GLU A 462 15.28 -0.33 -17.87
C GLU A 462 16.42 -1.27 -17.46
N PRO A 463 17.42 -1.52 -18.34
CA PRO A 463 18.61 -2.29 -17.98
C PRO A 463 19.38 -1.64 -16.82
N PRO A 464 19.95 -2.45 -15.93
CA PRO A 464 19.93 -3.91 -15.85
C PRO A 464 18.73 -4.48 -15.06
N LEU A 465 17.77 -3.63 -14.68
CA LEU A 465 16.61 -4.03 -13.88
C LEU A 465 15.51 -4.73 -14.70
N ASP A 466 15.67 -4.84 -16.03
CA ASP A 466 14.91 -5.73 -16.90
C ASP A 466 15.21 -7.22 -16.62
N ASN A 467 16.39 -7.53 -16.04
CA ASN A 467 16.77 -8.88 -15.63
C ASN A 467 16.25 -9.19 -14.22
N VAL A 468 15.42 -10.22 -14.09
CA VAL A 468 14.82 -10.64 -12.81
C VAL A 468 15.89 -11.01 -11.76
N LYS A 469 17.01 -11.66 -12.19
CA LYS A 469 18.07 -12.05 -11.26
C LYS A 469 18.77 -10.84 -10.62
N VAL A 470 18.86 -9.72 -11.34
CA VAL A 470 19.40 -8.47 -10.76
C VAL A 470 18.44 -7.92 -9.70
N ARG A 471 17.12 -7.93 -9.94
CA ARG A 471 16.13 -7.50 -8.95
C ARG A 471 16.11 -8.42 -7.71
N GLN A 472 16.20 -9.74 -7.92
CA GLN A 472 16.34 -10.72 -6.83
C GLN A 472 17.66 -10.52 -6.05
N ALA A 473 18.77 -10.22 -6.74
CA ALA A 473 20.04 -9.92 -6.08
C ALA A 473 19.93 -8.67 -5.18
N ILE A 474 19.26 -7.62 -5.64
CA ILE A 474 18.97 -6.43 -4.82
C ILE A 474 18.14 -6.82 -3.59
N ALA A 475 17.14 -7.69 -3.74
CA ALA A 475 16.30 -8.14 -2.64
C ALA A 475 17.08 -8.91 -1.56
N TYR A 476 18.05 -9.76 -1.95
CA TYR A 476 18.94 -10.45 -1.02
C TYR A 476 20.04 -9.57 -0.42
N ALA A 477 20.41 -8.48 -1.11
CA ALA A 477 21.48 -7.61 -0.67
C ALA A 477 21.09 -6.66 0.47
N ILE A 478 19.80 -6.40 0.68
CA ILE A 478 19.31 -5.40 1.64
C ILE A 478 18.94 -6.06 2.97
N ASP A 479 19.64 -5.69 4.04
CA ASP A 479 19.29 -6.08 5.41
C ASP A 479 18.11 -5.26 5.93
N ARG A 480 16.89 -5.72 5.62
CA ARG A 480 15.65 -5.06 6.03
C ARG A 480 15.46 -5.05 7.54
N GLN A 481 15.85 -6.15 8.24
CA GLN A 481 15.77 -6.20 9.70
C GLN A 481 16.76 -5.22 10.33
N GLY A 482 18.00 -5.20 9.86
CA GLY A 482 19.00 -4.24 10.33
C GLY A 482 18.57 -2.78 10.12
N MET A 483 17.85 -2.48 9.02
CA MET A 483 17.27 -1.15 8.80
C MET A 483 16.16 -0.83 9.80
N ILE A 484 15.27 -1.78 10.08
CA ILE A 484 14.20 -1.62 11.08
C ILE A 484 14.80 -1.36 12.46
N ASP A 485 15.80 -2.15 12.85
CA ASP A 485 16.41 -2.04 14.17
C ASP A 485 17.20 -0.72 14.34
N ALA A 486 17.97 -0.34 13.32
CA ALA A 486 18.85 0.83 13.40
C ALA A 486 18.13 2.16 13.12
N LEU A 487 17.22 2.21 12.15
CA LEU A 487 16.61 3.46 11.70
C LEU A 487 15.21 3.67 12.26
N LEU A 488 14.46 2.58 12.46
CA LEU A 488 13.11 2.63 13.02
C LEU A 488 13.06 2.24 14.50
N LEU A 489 14.20 1.83 15.10
CA LEU A 489 14.29 1.40 16.49
C LEU A 489 13.28 0.29 16.86
N GLY A 490 13.03 -0.62 15.90
CA GLY A 490 12.06 -1.71 16.03
C GLY A 490 10.61 -1.31 15.70
N GLN A 491 10.34 -0.06 15.30
CA GLN A 491 8.98 0.44 15.03
C GLN A 491 8.50 0.05 13.62
N GLY A 492 8.64 -1.22 13.28
CA GLY A 492 8.23 -1.78 12.00
C GLY A 492 8.36 -3.29 11.97
N LYS A 493 7.81 -3.91 10.93
CA LYS A 493 7.88 -5.34 10.66
C LYS A 493 8.27 -5.57 9.21
N ILE A 494 9.15 -6.55 8.93
CA ILE A 494 9.51 -6.89 7.53
C ILE A 494 8.24 -7.19 6.75
N ALA A 495 8.11 -6.58 5.57
CA ALA A 495 7.03 -6.86 4.65
C ALA A 495 7.47 -7.91 3.61
N HIS A 496 6.63 -8.92 3.38
CA HIS A 496 6.84 -9.92 2.35
C HIS A 496 5.89 -9.76 1.15
N SER A 497 4.78 -9.07 1.36
CA SER A 497 3.78 -8.73 0.35
C SER A 497 3.46 -7.24 0.37
N ILE A 498 2.74 -6.75 -0.63
CA ILE A 498 2.14 -5.41 -0.55
C ILE A 498 0.92 -5.39 0.38
N LEU A 499 0.22 -6.52 0.54
CA LEU A 499 -0.88 -6.66 1.49
C LEU A 499 -0.33 -6.81 2.90
N PRO A 500 -0.94 -6.18 3.92
CA PRO A 500 -0.59 -6.42 5.32
C PRO A 500 -0.93 -7.86 5.71
N GLU A 501 -0.22 -8.39 6.72
CA GLU A 501 -0.35 -9.79 7.13
C GLU A 501 -1.73 -10.14 7.67
N GLU A 502 -2.45 -9.15 8.18
CA GLU A 502 -3.81 -9.26 8.67
C GLU A 502 -4.84 -9.45 7.55
N SER A 503 -4.48 -9.12 6.29
CA SER A 503 -5.41 -9.24 5.15
C SER A 503 -5.84 -10.68 4.90
N TRP A 504 -7.14 -10.87 4.69
CA TRP A 504 -7.72 -12.18 4.34
C TRP A 504 -7.09 -12.82 3.08
N ALA A 505 -6.50 -12.00 2.20
CA ALA A 505 -5.86 -12.45 0.96
C ALA A 505 -4.33 -12.58 1.07
N TYR A 506 -3.74 -12.33 2.25
CA TYR A 506 -2.30 -12.31 2.41
C TYR A 506 -1.67 -13.68 2.25
N THR A 507 -0.57 -13.73 1.52
CA THR A 507 0.48 -14.77 1.58
C THR A 507 1.85 -14.12 1.39
N PRO A 508 2.93 -14.68 1.97
CA PRO A 508 4.26 -14.07 1.84
C PRO A 508 4.87 -14.25 0.45
N GLY A 509 4.41 -15.21 -0.36
CA GLY A 509 5.06 -15.61 -1.61
C GLY A 509 6.52 -16.02 -1.39
N HIS A 510 7.41 -15.66 -2.33
CA HIS A 510 8.86 -15.81 -2.15
C HIS A 510 9.38 -14.80 -1.14
N THR A 511 10.11 -15.28 -0.14
CA THR A 511 10.73 -14.43 0.88
C THR A 511 12.23 -14.27 0.64
N TYR A 512 12.73 -13.06 0.86
CA TYR A 512 14.14 -12.72 0.70
C TYR A 512 14.73 -12.44 2.08
N GLN A 513 15.67 -13.28 2.52
CA GLN A 513 16.47 -13.01 3.72
C GLN A 513 17.77 -12.34 3.30
N PHE A 514 18.35 -11.52 4.16
CA PHE A 514 19.63 -10.87 3.90
C PHE A 514 20.71 -11.91 3.65
N ASP A 515 21.22 -11.98 2.42
CA ASP A 515 22.27 -12.89 1.98
C ASP A 515 23.11 -12.25 0.86
N PRO A 516 24.15 -11.49 1.21
CA PRO A 516 25.03 -10.86 0.21
C PRO A 516 25.77 -11.87 -0.67
N ALA A 517 26.00 -13.09 -0.19
CA ALA A 517 26.67 -14.12 -0.99
C ALA A 517 25.71 -14.62 -2.10
N LYS A 518 24.45 -14.86 -1.76
CA LYS A 518 23.40 -15.18 -2.74
C LYS A 518 23.17 -14.06 -3.74
N ALA A 519 23.19 -12.81 -3.28
CA ALA A 519 23.09 -11.63 -4.15
C ALA A 519 24.22 -11.62 -5.21
N LYS A 520 25.47 -11.83 -4.79
CA LYS A 520 26.63 -11.91 -5.70
C LYS A 520 26.51 -13.09 -6.67
N GLN A 521 26.07 -14.25 -6.21
CA GLN A 521 25.81 -15.41 -7.08
C GLN A 521 24.79 -15.07 -8.18
N LEU A 522 23.67 -14.44 -7.85
CA LEU A 522 22.63 -14.06 -8.81
C LEU A 522 23.14 -13.01 -9.82
N LEU A 523 23.98 -12.09 -9.39
CA LEU A 523 24.62 -11.13 -10.29
C LEU A 523 25.54 -11.83 -11.28
N ASP A 524 26.36 -12.78 -10.84
CA ASP A 524 27.21 -13.59 -11.73
C ASP A 524 26.37 -14.42 -12.72
N GLU A 525 25.27 -15.03 -12.26
CA GLU A 525 24.32 -15.75 -13.11
C GLU A 525 23.61 -14.82 -14.12
N ALA A 526 23.40 -13.55 -13.77
CA ALA A 526 22.88 -12.51 -14.65
C ALA A 526 23.95 -11.99 -15.64
N GLY A 527 25.22 -12.44 -15.52
CA GLY A 527 26.33 -12.06 -16.37
C GLY A 527 27.09 -10.80 -15.89
N PHE A 528 26.81 -10.29 -14.69
CA PHE A 528 27.53 -9.16 -14.12
C PHE A 528 28.71 -9.62 -13.27
N ARG A 529 29.91 -9.11 -13.55
CA ARG A 529 31.09 -9.36 -12.73
C ARG A 529 31.07 -8.45 -11.50
N VAL A 530 31.04 -9.04 -10.32
CA VAL A 530 31.18 -8.33 -9.05
C VAL A 530 32.65 -7.93 -8.87
N ILE A 531 32.94 -6.65 -8.69
CA ILE A 531 34.30 -6.13 -8.43
C ILE A 531 34.62 -6.47 -6.98
N GLY A 532 35.69 -7.26 -6.76
CA GLY A 532 36.21 -7.53 -5.43
C GLY A 532 36.17 -9.00 -4.99
N GLN A 533 36.20 -9.96 -5.92
CA GLN A 533 36.60 -11.35 -5.64
C GLN A 533 37.99 -11.60 -6.16
#